data_15f793f78855a8401202662c7c1f74cb
#
_entry.id   15f793f78855a8401202662c7c1f74cb
#
_cell.length_a   1.000
_cell.length_b   1.000
_cell.length_c   1.000
_cell.angle_alpha   90.00
_cell.angle_beta   90.00
_cell.angle_gamma   90.00
#
_symmetry.space_group_name_H-M   'P 1'
#
loop_
_entity.id
_entity.type
_entity.pdbx_description
1 polymer ?
#
loop_
_entity_poly.entity_id
_entity_poly.type
_entity_poly.pdbx_seq_one_letter_code
_entity_poly.pdbx_strand_id
1 'polypeptide(L)'
;MHWGHLKGGGWLHDDLATFLDGKNYITFMPRGQDLGNEPQFKWSKPSAVVMSESNYSDAHMFPYTYKALGIGKLIGMPVPGTGTAVWWERLQNGMVFGIPQVGMVDLEGDYLENKELQPDIKVANEPGLVSKGRDQQLEAAVKEMLKEETLKP
;
A
#
# COMPACT_ATOMS: atom_id res chain seq x y z
N MET A 1 -9.96 3.87 -7.29
CA MET A 1 -8.65 4.42 -7.73
C MET A 1 -7.75 3.23 -8.02
N HIS A 2 -7.35 3.04 -9.28
CA HIS A 2 -6.51 1.91 -9.68
C HIS A 2 -5.05 2.34 -9.57
N TRP A 3 -4.37 1.83 -8.59
CA TRP A 3 -2.91 1.92 -8.50
C TRP A 3 -2.37 0.62 -9.09
N GLY A 4 -1.87 0.70 -10.31
CA GLY A 4 -1.16 -0.43 -10.91
C GLY A 4 -0.01 -0.89 -10.03
N HIS A 5 0.52 -2.08 -10.29
CA HIS A 5 1.59 -2.70 -9.54
C HIS A 5 2.71 -1.71 -9.23
N LEU A 6 2.82 -1.32 -7.95
CA LEU A 6 3.85 -0.40 -7.47
C LEU A 6 5.22 -1.05 -7.64
N LYS A 7 6.15 -0.38 -8.31
CA LYS A 7 7.48 -0.92 -8.58
C LYS A 7 8.61 -0.27 -7.79
N GLY A 8 8.29 0.59 -6.84
CA GLY A 8 9.28 1.07 -5.92
C GLY A 8 9.61 2.54 -5.96
N GLY A 9 10.52 2.92 -5.11
CA GLY A 9 11.18 4.22 -5.05
C GLY A 9 10.38 5.35 -4.40
N GLY A 10 11.00 6.10 -3.49
CA GLY A 10 10.42 7.31 -2.95
C GLY A 10 10.12 7.25 -1.44
N TRP A 11 9.22 8.13 -1.00
CA TRP A 11 8.80 8.28 0.39
C TRP A 11 7.31 8.70 0.44
N LEU A 12 6.47 8.13 -0.41
CA LEU A 12 5.07 8.54 -0.55
C LEU A 12 4.13 7.74 0.37
N HIS A 13 4.61 6.63 0.94
CA HIS A 13 3.79 5.72 1.75
C HIS A 13 3.15 6.41 2.95
N ASP A 14 3.85 7.34 3.60
CA ASP A 14 3.39 8.08 4.77
C ASP A 14 2.19 8.99 4.44
N ASP A 15 2.33 9.79 3.39
CA ASP A 15 1.25 10.67 2.90
C ASP A 15 0.01 9.86 2.47
N LEU A 16 0.22 8.76 1.75
CA LEU A 16 -0.87 7.88 1.30
C LEU A 16 -1.58 7.21 2.48
N ALA A 17 -0.82 6.72 3.46
CA ALA A 17 -1.39 6.08 4.65
C ALA A 17 -2.20 7.09 5.46
N THR A 18 -1.66 8.29 5.68
CA THR A 18 -2.36 9.38 6.37
C THR A 18 -3.66 9.76 5.66
N PHE A 19 -3.63 9.88 4.34
CA PHE A 19 -4.82 10.18 3.54
C PHE A 19 -5.88 9.07 3.60
N LEU A 20 -5.46 7.80 3.62
CA LEU A 20 -6.35 6.64 3.59
C LEU A 20 -6.91 6.28 4.97
N ASP A 21 -6.19 6.57 6.07
CA ASP A 21 -6.62 6.29 7.47
C ASP A 21 -7.33 7.48 8.13
N GLY A 22 -7.65 8.53 7.42
CA GLY A 22 -8.29 9.73 7.97
C GLY A 22 -9.64 9.43 8.62
N LYS A 23 -9.68 9.37 9.97
CA LYS A 23 -10.91 9.11 10.74
C LYS A 23 -11.67 10.39 11.00
N ASN A 24 -13.01 10.34 10.83
CA ASN A 24 -13.88 11.48 11.15
C ASN A 24 -13.82 11.80 12.64
N TYR A 25 -13.72 13.08 12.98
CA TYR A 25 -13.77 13.57 14.35
C TYR A 25 -14.75 14.75 14.54
N ILE A 26 -15.20 15.39 13.45
CA ILE A 26 -16.23 16.46 13.47
C ILE A 26 -17.12 16.32 12.23
N THR A 27 -18.41 16.55 12.39
CA THR A 27 -19.38 16.71 11.30
C THR A 27 -20.04 18.07 11.41
N PHE A 28 -20.15 18.80 10.32
CA PHE A 28 -20.82 20.10 10.25
C PHE A 28 -22.30 19.91 9.91
N MET A 29 -23.18 20.25 10.84
CA MET A 29 -24.62 20.00 10.70
C MET A 29 -25.47 21.27 10.95
N PRO A 30 -25.42 22.26 10.05
CA PRO A 30 -26.28 23.42 10.20
C PRO A 30 -27.74 23.04 9.96
N ARG A 31 -28.59 23.29 10.97
CA ARG A 31 -30.04 23.03 10.89
C ARG A 31 -30.43 21.60 10.46
N GLY A 32 -29.63 20.59 10.87
CA GLY A 32 -29.86 19.19 10.56
C GLY A 32 -29.44 18.74 9.16
N GLN A 33 -28.73 19.57 8.42
CA GLN A 33 -28.12 19.21 7.14
C GLN A 33 -26.68 18.80 7.34
N ASP A 34 -26.26 17.69 6.73
CA ASP A 34 -24.85 17.27 6.70
C ASP A 34 -24.12 18.06 5.60
N LEU A 35 -23.17 18.91 5.99
CA LEU A 35 -22.30 19.66 5.09
C LEU A 35 -20.91 19.02 4.91
N GLY A 36 -20.69 17.83 5.51
CA GLY A 36 -19.43 17.15 5.47
C GLY A 36 -18.72 17.11 6.83
N ASN A 37 -17.53 16.58 6.83
CA ASN A 37 -16.81 16.26 8.07
C ASN A 37 -15.30 16.54 7.96
N GLU A 38 -14.64 16.54 9.10
CA GLU A 38 -13.18 16.65 9.20
C GLU A 38 -12.53 15.33 9.61
N PRO A 39 -11.28 15.08 9.13
CA PRO A 39 -10.49 15.93 8.24
C PRO A 39 -11.10 15.99 6.83
N GLN A 40 -11.06 17.16 6.18
CA GLN A 40 -11.64 17.33 4.84
C GLN A 40 -10.85 16.59 3.77
N PHE A 41 -9.52 16.56 3.92
CA PHE A 41 -8.63 15.86 3.00
C PHE A 41 -8.35 14.45 3.51
N LYS A 42 -9.20 13.52 3.07
CA LYS A 42 -9.09 12.09 3.37
C LYS A 42 -9.85 11.24 2.37
N TRP A 43 -9.50 9.97 2.32
CA TRP A 43 -10.32 8.96 1.66
C TRP A 43 -11.35 8.39 2.65
N SER A 44 -12.62 8.39 2.31
CA SER A 44 -13.71 7.96 3.21
C SER A 44 -14.42 6.67 2.75
N LYS A 45 -13.94 6.05 1.67
CA LYS A 45 -14.52 4.82 1.13
C LYS A 45 -13.59 3.64 1.39
N PRO A 46 -14.10 2.40 1.39
CA PRO A 46 -13.25 1.22 1.41
C PRO A 46 -12.18 1.25 0.33
N SER A 47 -11.03 0.69 0.64
CA SER A 47 -9.92 0.57 -0.30
C SER A 47 -9.22 -0.77 -0.12
N ALA A 48 -8.47 -1.20 -1.11
CA ALA A 48 -7.60 -2.36 -1.06
C ALA A 48 -6.31 -2.06 -1.80
N VAL A 49 -5.23 -2.71 -1.40
CA VAL A 49 -3.93 -2.59 -2.08
C VAL A 49 -3.66 -3.86 -2.87
N VAL A 50 -3.38 -3.70 -4.17
CA VAL A 50 -2.88 -4.79 -5.01
C VAL A 50 -1.36 -4.75 -4.99
N MET A 51 -0.73 -5.86 -4.61
CA MET A 51 0.72 -5.97 -4.47
C MET A 51 1.30 -7.18 -5.21
N SER A 52 2.57 -7.12 -5.52
CA SER A 52 3.27 -8.17 -6.27
C SER A 52 4.70 -8.39 -5.77
N GLU A 53 5.30 -9.48 -6.22
CA GLU A 53 6.71 -9.84 -5.94
C GLU A 53 7.71 -8.80 -6.46
N SER A 54 7.30 -7.94 -7.37
CA SER A 54 8.14 -6.85 -7.92
C SER A 54 8.08 -5.56 -7.11
N ASN A 55 7.29 -5.51 -6.05
CA ASN A 55 7.28 -4.36 -5.15
C ASN A 55 8.63 -4.22 -4.45
N TYR A 56 9.16 -2.99 -4.43
CA TYR A 56 10.49 -2.70 -3.90
C TYR A 56 10.51 -1.37 -3.16
N SER A 57 11.30 -1.27 -2.09
CA SER A 57 11.52 -0.02 -1.36
C SER A 57 10.19 0.58 -0.85
N ASP A 58 9.85 1.80 -1.22
CA ASP A 58 8.60 2.47 -0.83
C ASP A 58 7.34 1.66 -1.20
N ALA A 59 7.39 0.89 -2.29
CA ALA A 59 6.31 -0.03 -2.67
C ALA A 59 6.23 -1.30 -1.78
N HIS A 60 7.21 -1.56 -0.91
CA HIS A 60 7.08 -2.47 0.22
C HIS A 60 6.53 -1.73 1.45
N MET A 61 7.02 -0.51 1.71
CA MET A 61 6.62 0.27 2.88
C MET A 61 5.12 0.61 2.87
N PHE A 62 4.58 0.98 1.71
CA PHE A 62 3.17 1.34 1.62
C PHE A 62 2.22 0.19 2.00
N PRO A 63 2.27 -1.01 1.39
CA PRO A 63 1.41 -2.12 1.81
C PRO A 63 1.68 -2.58 3.25
N TYR A 64 2.93 -2.50 3.73
CA TYR A 64 3.22 -2.76 5.15
C TYR A 64 2.47 -1.79 6.06
N THR A 65 2.62 -0.48 5.84
CA THR A 65 1.95 0.57 6.63
C THR A 65 0.43 0.43 6.56
N TYR A 66 -0.10 0.18 5.36
CA TYR A 66 -1.52 -0.03 5.13
C TYR A 66 -2.09 -1.18 5.96
N LYS A 67 -1.36 -2.28 6.06
CA LYS A 67 -1.71 -3.44 6.90
C LYS A 67 -1.57 -3.14 8.39
N ALA A 68 -0.47 -2.52 8.80
CA ALA A 68 -0.19 -2.18 10.20
C ALA A 68 -1.25 -1.23 10.79
N LEU A 69 -1.76 -0.29 9.98
CA LEU A 69 -2.85 0.62 10.35
C LEU A 69 -4.25 0.00 10.23
N GLY A 70 -4.37 -1.20 9.65
CA GLY A 70 -5.66 -1.87 9.47
C GLY A 70 -6.61 -1.13 8.52
N ILE A 71 -6.08 -0.44 7.51
CA ILE A 71 -6.87 0.39 6.58
C ILE A 71 -7.78 -0.47 5.70
N GLY A 72 -7.29 -1.62 5.24
CA GLY A 72 -8.05 -2.57 4.41
C GLY A 72 -7.23 -3.79 4.02
N LYS A 73 -7.63 -4.49 2.97
CA LYS A 73 -7.05 -5.76 2.53
C LYS A 73 -5.86 -5.59 1.59
N LEU A 74 -4.85 -6.45 1.76
CA LEU A 74 -3.76 -6.66 0.82
C LEU A 74 -4.09 -7.84 -0.10
N ILE A 75 -4.00 -7.65 -1.41
CA ILE A 75 -4.39 -8.66 -2.41
C ILE A 75 -3.24 -8.82 -3.42
N GLY A 76 -2.92 -10.04 -3.79
CA GLY A 76 -1.88 -10.32 -4.76
C GLY A 76 -0.85 -11.33 -4.30
N MET A 77 0.42 -11.07 -4.56
CA MET A 77 1.53 -11.95 -4.21
C MET A 77 2.39 -11.34 -3.11
N PRO A 78 3.10 -12.16 -2.31
CA PRO A 78 3.98 -11.67 -1.27
C PRO A 78 5.00 -10.67 -1.79
N VAL A 79 5.22 -9.60 -1.03
CA VAL A 79 6.28 -8.63 -1.31
C VAL A 79 7.56 -9.11 -0.62
N PRO A 80 8.70 -9.18 -1.35
CA PRO A 80 9.99 -9.47 -0.75
C PRO A 80 10.35 -8.46 0.34
N GLY A 81 11.11 -8.90 1.34
CA GLY A 81 11.58 -8.06 2.43
C GLY A 81 12.64 -7.05 1.98
N THR A 82 12.23 -5.88 1.55
CA THR A 82 13.11 -4.79 1.06
C THR A 82 12.91 -3.52 1.89
N GLY A 83 12.96 -3.66 3.22
CA GLY A 83 12.68 -2.62 4.20
C GLY A 83 13.91 -1.84 4.68
N THR A 84 14.84 -1.51 3.77
CA THR A 84 16.06 -0.76 4.11
C THR A 84 16.22 0.44 3.18
N ALA A 85 16.45 1.62 3.76
CA ALA A 85 16.75 2.83 2.99
C ALA A 85 18.22 2.82 2.53
N VAL A 86 18.43 3.22 1.28
CA VAL A 86 19.73 3.18 0.60
C VAL A 86 20.25 4.59 0.39
N TRP A 87 21.51 4.84 0.80
CA TRP A 87 22.24 6.06 0.50
C TRP A 87 23.14 5.82 -0.70
N TRP A 88 23.19 6.82 -1.59
CA TRP A 88 23.93 6.73 -2.85
C TRP A 88 25.24 7.49 -2.74
N GLU A 89 26.35 6.77 -2.90
CA GLU A 89 27.69 7.33 -2.84
C GLU A 89 28.34 7.34 -4.22
N ARG A 90 29.06 8.43 -4.51
CA ARG A 90 29.83 8.57 -5.74
C ARG A 90 31.32 8.34 -5.46
N LEU A 91 31.89 7.36 -6.14
CA LEU A 91 33.31 7.08 -6.05
C LEU A 91 34.14 8.06 -6.90
N GLN A 92 35.45 8.13 -6.63
CA GLN A 92 36.38 9.01 -7.36
C GLN A 92 36.45 8.76 -8.88
N ASN A 93 36.24 7.52 -9.32
CA ASN A 93 36.13 7.14 -10.72
C ASN A 93 34.78 7.46 -11.37
N GLY A 94 33.87 8.12 -10.67
CA GLY A 94 32.55 8.49 -11.14
C GLY A 94 31.45 7.41 -11.00
N MET A 95 31.79 6.20 -10.58
CA MET A 95 30.79 5.17 -10.30
C MET A 95 29.91 5.57 -9.10
N VAL A 96 28.66 5.18 -9.17
CA VAL A 96 27.69 5.39 -8.09
C VAL A 96 27.22 4.02 -7.58
N PHE A 97 27.20 3.84 -6.28
CA PHE A 97 26.64 2.64 -5.67
C PHE A 97 25.80 3.00 -4.44
N GLY A 98 24.84 2.13 -4.11
CA GLY A 98 23.97 2.30 -2.98
C GLY A 98 24.40 1.45 -1.80
N ILE A 99 24.46 2.06 -0.62
CA ILE A 99 24.72 1.37 0.65
C ILE A 99 23.45 1.37 1.47
N PRO A 100 22.86 0.20 1.82
CA PRO A 100 21.77 0.11 2.77
C PRO A 100 22.27 0.54 4.16
N GLN A 101 21.80 1.67 4.67
CA GLN A 101 22.31 2.23 5.92
C GLN A 101 21.24 2.33 7.01
N VAL A 102 19.96 2.47 6.64
CA VAL A 102 18.88 2.66 7.59
C VAL A 102 17.87 1.54 7.44
N GLY A 103 17.91 0.59 8.39
CA GLY A 103 16.87 -0.44 8.50
C GLY A 103 15.62 0.14 9.16
N MET A 104 14.47 -0.35 8.73
CA MET A 104 13.18 -0.03 9.32
C MET A 104 12.71 -1.20 10.19
N VAL A 105 12.19 -0.90 11.36
CA VAL A 105 11.66 -1.89 12.29
C VAL A 105 10.15 -1.75 12.42
N ASP A 106 9.48 -2.87 12.62
CA ASP A 106 8.05 -2.92 12.88
C ASP A 106 7.71 -2.52 14.34
N LEU A 107 6.42 -2.58 14.70
CA LEU A 107 5.94 -2.24 16.04
C LEU A 107 6.42 -3.24 17.12
N GLU A 108 6.80 -4.43 16.72
CA GLU A 108 7.37 -5.49 17.57
C GLU A 108 8.88 -5.33 17.78
N GLY A 109 9.53 -4.45 17.00
CA GLY A 109 10.97 -4.19 17.03
C GLY A 109 11.80 -5.07 16.09
N ASP A 110 11.16 -5.79 15.19
CA ASP A 110 11.81 -6.62 14.17
C ASP A 110 12.10 -5.83 12.90
N TYR A 111 13.24 -6.10 12.25
CA TYR A 111 13.55 -5.50 10.97
C TYR A 111 12.63 -6.01 9.86
N LEU A 112 12.18 -5.09 9.00
CA LEU A 112 11.38 -5.41 7.80
C LEU A 112 12.22 -6.02 6.68
N GLU A 113 13.52 -5.82 6.71
CA GLU A 113 14.46 -6.39 5.73
C GLU A 113 14.46 -7.91 5.81
N ASN A 114 14.43 -8.60 4.65
CA ASN A 114 14.34 -10.06 4.51
C ASN A 114 13.08 -10.70 5.14
N LYS A 115 12.04 -9.91 5.44
CA LYS A 115 10.78 -10.38 5.99
C LYS A 115 9.67 -10.19 4.96
N GLU A 116 9.22 -11.28 4.35
CA GLU A 116 8.14 -11.20 3.35
C GLU A 116 6.85 -10.64 3.94
N LEU A 117 6.26 -9.66 3.25
CA LEU A 117 4.91 -9.18 3.57
C LEU A 117 3.88 -10.04 2.84
N GLN A 118 3.09 -10.79 3.59
CA GLN A 118 2.06 -11.67 3.04
C GLN A 118 0.75 -10.91 2.76
N PRO A 119 0.10 -11.15 1.59
CA PRO A 119 -1.23 -10.64 1.32
C PRO A 119 -2.29 -11.32 2.18
N ASP A 120 -3.43 -10.65 2.39
CA ASP A 120 -4.62 -11.25 3.00
C ASP A 120 -5.32 -12.21 2.02
N ILE A 121 -5.26 -11.88 0.73
CA ILE A 121 -5.81 -12.70 -0.36
C ILE A 121 -4.70 -12.94 -1.39
N LYS A 122 -4.18 -14.18 -1.42
CA LYS A 122 -3.11 -14.55 -2.34
C LYS A 122 -3.66 -14.87 -3.73
N VAL A 123 -3.27 -14.08 -4.72
CA VAL A 123 -3.65 -14.25 -6.13
C VAL A 123 -2.47 -13.92 -7.03
N ALA A 124 -2.10 -14.86 -7.88
CA ALA A 124 -1.09 -14.64 -8.92
C ALA A 124 -1.77 -14.24 -10.24
N ASN A 125 -1.09 -13.41 -11.01
CA ASN A 125 -1.46 -13.14 -12.39
C ASN A 125 -0.80 -14.15 -13.34
N GLU A 126 -1.58 -14.87 -14.11
CA GLU A 126 -1.08 -15.78 -15.14
C GLU A 126 -0.63 -14.99 -16.39
N PRO A 127 0.63 -15.13 -16.83
CA PRO A 127 1.14 -14.37 -17.98
C PRO A 127 0.28 -14.51 -19.25
N GLY A 128 -0.26 -15.70 -19.49
CA GLY A 128 -1.14 -15.98 -20.64
C GLY A 128 -2.50 -15.29 -20.58
N LEU A 129 -2.97 -14.88 -19.42
CA LEU A 129 -4.19 -14.09 -19.23
C LEU A 129 -3.89 -12.60 -19.26
N VAL A 130 -2.80 -12.18 -18.63
CA VAL A 130 -2.36 -10.78 -18.64
C VAL A 130 -2.12 -10.27 -20.07
N SER A 131 -1.49 -11.09 -20.92
CA SER A 131 -1.28 -10.75 -22.33
C SER A 131 -2.57 -10.58 -23.12
N LYS A 132 -3.69 -11.10 -22.62
CA LYS A 132 -5.06 -10.94 -23.17
C LYS A 132 -5.86 -9.82 -22.48
N GLY A 133 -5.20 -9.02 -21.64
CA GLY A 133 -5.82 -7.89 -20.92
C GLY A 133 -6.61 -8.26 -19.67
N ARG A 134 -6.43 -9.49 -19.13
CA ARG A 134 -7.03 -9.89 -17.85
C ARG A 134 -6.05 -9.72 -16.71
N ASP A 135 -6.46 -9.02 -15.68
CA ASP A 135 -5.73 -8.86 -14.43
C ASP A 135 -6.50 -9.55 -13.29
N GLN A 136 -6.08 -10.77 -12.94
CA GLN A 136 -6.73 -11.60 -11.93
C GLN A 136 -6.62 -10.98 -10.52
N GLN A 137 -5.54 -10.25 -10.23
CA GLN A 137 -5.37 -9.55 -8.97
C GLN A 137 -6.35 -8.39 -8.84
N LEU A 138 -6.53 -7.61 -9.91
CA LEU A 138 -7.54 -6.55 -9.96
C LEU A 138 -8.95 -7.12 -9.86
N GLU A 139 -9.25 -8.22 -10.58
CA GLU A 139 -10.55 -8.91 -10.49
C GLU A 139 -10.86 -9.33 -9.04
N ALA A 140 -9.86 -9.87 -8.33
CA ALA A 140 -10.01 -10.26 -6.93
C ALA A 140 -10.23 -9.06 -6.00
N ALA A 141 -9.51 -7.95 -6.24
CA ALA A 141 -9.67 -6.71 -5.48
C ALA A 141 -11.08 -6.12 -5.66
N VAL A 142 -11.57 -6.04 -6.90
CA VAL A 142 -12.93 -5.57 -7.20
C VAL A 142 -13.98 -6.45 -6.52
N LYS A 143 -13.82 -7.78 -6.60
CA LYS A 143 -14.73 -8.72 -5.95
C LYS A 143 -14.78 -8.53 -4.43
N GLU A 144 -13.64 -8.26 -3.80
CA GLU A 144 -13.58 -8.04 -2.35
C GLU A 144 -14.24 -6.70 -1.96
N MET A 145 -13.97 -5.63 -2.72
CA MET A 145 -14.58 -4.32 -2.48
C MET A 145 -16.09 -4.34 -2.63
N LEU A 146 -16.64 -5.09 -3.59
CA LEU A 146 -18.08 -5.24 -3.78
C LEU A 146 -18.76 -5.98 -2.61
N LYS A 147 -18.06 -6.92 -1.96
CA LYS A 147 -18.57 -7.56 -0.74
C LYS A 147 -18.67 -6.59 0.42
N GLU A 148 -17.66 -5.75 0.60
CA GLU A 148 -17.65 -4.75 1.68
C GLU A 148 -18.74 -3.68 1.52
N GLU A 149 -19.07 -3.29 0.28
CA GLU A 149 -20.20 -2.37 0.01
C GLU A 149 -21.56 -2.99 0.34
N THR A 150 -21.74 -4.29 0.07
CA THR A 150 -23.00 -4.99 0.36
C THR A 150 -23.23 -5.25 1.85
N LEU A 151 -22.19 -5.15 2.67
CA LEU A 151 -22.27 -5.37 4.13
C LEU A 151 -22.49 -4.07 4.94
N LYS A 152 -22.51 -2.91 4.30
CA LYS A 152 -22.85 -1.64 4.96
C LYS A 152 -24.37 -1.50 5.01
N PRO A 153 -24.95 -1.29 6.22
CA PRO A 153 -26.40 -1.08 6.39
C PRO A 153 -26.87 0.21 5.75
#